data_d8801b070bf23ade48ce3ffe7e96488b
#
_entry.id   d8801b070bf23ade48ce3ffe7e96488b
#
_cell.length_a   1.000
_cell.length_b   1.000
_cell.length_c   1.000
_cell.angle_alpha   90.00
_cell.angle_beta   90.00
_cell.angle_gamma   90.00
#
_symmetry.space_group_name_H-M   'P 1'
#
loop_
_entity.id
_entity.type
_entity.pdbx_description
1 polymer ?
#
loop_
_entity_poly.entity_id
_entity_poly.type
_entity_poly.pdbx_seq_one_letter_code
_entity_poly.pdbx_strand_id
1 'polypeptide(L)'
;YFILALLSFFALSFASTAKAAPIGGSIAHGNGNISTSIPNQTIITQDSSSLAIDWQSFNIAENEGVTFIQPNGSSIVLNRDFSGSPSQLFGSINANGQVLILNSAGILIGETASINVGSFLASDMETTIEDFSQGDFTLLDNNISEGGITNLGTINSTGNGGVYITGQFISNSGAISSSNGDIHLATANEMIVSTGDNGLIGVQLTQPLTSDISPSGDLIYNNGDIVSINGNIYLDLYYSDTIKANTVNNEGLINAIGITEGNGEIFLTATPEVITPIPNDINLIPGAIDNNIIIDSGLAIDITLEAQPAVSIDSIMPECDTSTNSDEDCNKYKAIKQYLSRLLLGGELPE
;
A
#
# COMPACT_ATOMS: atom_id res chain seq x y z
N TYR A 1 -33.92 -43.25 49.06
CA TYR A 1 -32.66 -42.59 48.71
C TYR A 1 -32.47 -42.64 47.17
N PHE A 2 -32.76 -41.52 46.51
CA PHE A 2 -32.51 -41.30 45.08
C PHE A 2 -31.12 -40.70 44.90
N ILE A 3 -30.17 -41.39 44.28
CA ILE A 3 -28.89 -40.85 43.88
C ILE A 3 -29.07 -40.30 42.45
N LEU A 4 -29.04 -38.96 42.35
CA LEU A 4 -29.04 -38.26 41.10
C LEU A 4 -27.59 -38.22 40.58
N ALA A 5 -27.26 -39.04 39.56
CA ALA A 5 -25.98 -39.00 38.90
C ALA A 5 -25.98 -37.83 37.86
N LEU A 6 -25.25 -36.76 38.18
CA LEU A 6 -25.01 -35.62 37.29
C LEU A 6 -23.92 -36.00 36.28
N LEU A 7 -24.31 -36.40 35.07
CA LEU A 7 -23.37 -36.54 33.95
C LEU A 7 -23.07 -35.14 33.39
N SER A 8 -21.92 -34.59 33.79
CA SER A 8 -21.36 -33.41 33.16
C SER A 8 -20.81 -33.81 31.81
N PHE A 9 -21.54 -33.48 30.76
CA PHE A 9 -21.09 -33.56 29.38
C PHE A 9 -20.06 -32.44 29.15
N PHE A 10 -18.78 -32.78 29.19
CA PHE A 10 -17.69 -31.88 28.78
C PHE A 10 -17.71 -31.85 27.23
N ALA A 11 -18.42 -30.88 26.65
CA ALA A 11 -18.35 -30.61 25.24
C ALA A 11 -16.95 -30.05 24.93
N LEU A 12 -16.06 -30.93 24.47
CA LEU A 12 -14.78 -30.53 23.91
C LEU A 12 -15.08 -29.81 22.60
N SER A 13 -15.17 -28.49 22.64
CA SER A 13 -15.22 -27.66 21.43
C SER A 13 -13.87 -27.82 20.72
N PHE A 14 -13.81 -28.68 19.73
CA PHE A 14 -12.75 -28.60 18.74
C PHE A 14 -12.98 -27.30 17.98
N ALA A 15 -12.30 -26.25 18.40
CA ALA A 15 -12.14 -25.08 17.57
C ALA A 15 -11.33 -25.59 16.34
N SER A 16 -12.03 -25.88 15.26
CA SER A 16 -11.43 -26.03 13.96
C SER A 16 -10.75 -24.69 13.68
N THR A 17 -9.44 -24.63 13.79
CA THR A 17 -8.69 -23.50 13.25
C THR A 17 -8.94 -23.54 11.75
N ALA A 18 -9.83 -22.67 11.28
CA ALA A 18 -9.99 -22.46 9.85
C ALA A 18 -8.60 -22.07 9.33
N LYS A 19 -7.98 -22.95 8.54
CA LYS A 19 -6.78 -22.59 7.80
C LYS A 19 -7.16 -21.46 6.85
N ALA A 20 -6.54 -20.32 6.99
CA ALA A 20 -6.71 -19.20 6.09
C ALA A 20 -5.62 -19.15 5.01
N ALA A 21 -4.92 -20.29 4.78
CA ALA A 21 -3.96 -20.44 3.68
C ALA A 21 -4.69 -20.32 2.33
N PRO A 22 -4.02 -19.83 1.28
CA PRO A 22 -4.59 -19.83 -0.07
C PRO A 22 -5.12 -21.20 -0.47
N ILE A 23 -6.37 -21.25 -0.98
CA ILE A 23 -7.11 -22.48 -1.26
C ILE A 23 -7.42 -22.58 -2.74
N GLY A 24 -7.31 -23.81 -3.28
CA GLY A 24 -7.82 -24.16 -4.61
C GLY A 24 -7.09 -23.45 -5.75
N GLY A 25 -5.81 -23.15 -5.59
CA GLY A 25 -5.00 -22.53 -6.63
C GLY A 25 -4.91 -23.40 -7.89
N SER A 26 -5.24 -22.81 -9.03
CA SER A 26 -5.16 -23.41 -10.37
C SER A 26 -4.35 -22.50 -11.28
N ILE A 27 -3.31 -23.05 -11.91
CA ILE A 27 -2.51 -22.29 -12.87
C ILE A 27 -3.36 -22.03 -14.12
N ALA A 28 -3.65 -20.77 -14.39
CA ALA A 28 -4.44 -20.30 -15.54
C ALA A 28 -3.56 -19.89 -16.72
N HIS A 29 -2.31 -19.44 -16.47
CA HIS A 29 -1.33 -19.08 -17.50
C HIS A 29 0.09 -19.33 -17.00
N GLY A 30 1.00 -19.69 -17.90
CA GLY A 30 2.39 -19.96 -17.59
C GLY A 30 2.64 -21.34 -17.01
N ASN A 31 3.82 -21.54 -16.44
CA ASN A 31 4.26 -22.82 -15.86
C ASN A 31 4.79 -22.61 -14.45
N GLY A 32 4.45 -23.52 -13.56
CA GLY A 32 4.88 -23.49 -12.18
C GLY A 32 4.28 -24.62 -11.34
N ASN A 33 4.54 -24.61 -10.07
CA ASN A 33 4.02 -25.58 -9.12
C ASN A 33 3.60 -24.92 -7.81
N ILE A 34 2.48 -25.35 -7.25
CA ILE A 34 1.98 -24.89 -5.96
C ILE A 34 2.15 -26.04 -4.95
N SER A 35 2.88 -25.78 -3.87
CA SER A 35 3.15 -26.76 -2.81
C SER A 35 2.70 -26.23 -1.45
N THR A 36 1.94 -27.04 -0.73
CA THR A 36 1.52 -26.84 0.67
C THR A 36 2.07 -27.90 1.60
N SER A 37 3.17 -28.55 1.21
CA SER A 37 3.76 -29.69 1.96
C SER A 37 4.42 -29.26 3.28
N ILE A 38 4.78 -27.99 3.41
CA ILE A 38 5.33 -27.43 4.65
C ILE A 38 4.16 -26.79 5.44
N PRO A 39 4.00 -27.16 6.73
CA PRO A 39 2.94 -26.58 7.56
C PRO A 39 3.00 -25.05 7.55
N ASN A 40 1.84 -24.42 7.38
CA ASN A 40 1.66 -22.98 7.37
C ASN A 40 2.43 -22.22 6.25
N GLN A 41 2.90 -22.95 5.24
CA GLN A 41 3.59 -22.37 4.10
C GLN A 41 2.98 -22.83 2.78
N THR A 42 2.69 -21.89 1.91
CA THR A 42 2.39 -22.13 0.50
C THR A 42 3.57 -21.67 -0.33
N ILE A 43 4.19 -22.58 -1.05
CA ILE A 43 5.35 -22.29 -1.89
C ILE A 43 4.91 -22.42 -3.35
N ILE A 44 5.06 -21.35 -4.09
CA ILE A 44 4.81 -21.29 -5.52
C ILE A 44 6.17 -21.20 -6.23
N THR A 45 6.52 -22.25 -6.98
CA THR A 45 7.70 -22.23 -7.86
C THR A 45 7.22 -21.87 -9.26
N GLN A 46 7.68 -20.76 -9.79
CA GLN A 46 7.37 -20.27 -11.13
C GLN A 46 8.50 -20.66 -12.08
N ASP A 47 8.18 -21.24 -13.23
CA ASP A 47 9.16 -21.67 -14.23
C ASP A 47 9.15 -20.77 -15.48
N SER A 48 8.07 -20.01 -15.70
CA SER A 48 7.90 -19.07 -16.81
C SER A 48 8.12 -17.61 -16.37
N SER A 49 8.36 -16.68 -17.29
CA SER A 49 8.50 -15.25 -16.98
C SER A 49 7.21 -14.64 -16.43
N SER A 50 6.05 -15.12 -16.91
CA SER A 50 4.73 -14.74 -16.40
C SER A 50 3.96 -15.96 -15.95
N LEU A 51 3.23 -15.83 -14.84
CA LEU A 51 2.38 -16.87 -14.26
C LEU A 51 1.08 -16.23 -13.80
N ALA A 52 -0.06 -16.88 -14.06
CA ALA A 52 -1.32 -16.49 -13.44
C ALA A 52 -1.94 -17.68 -12.72
N ILE A 53 -2.44 -17.42 -11.52
CA ILE A 53 -3.07 -18.41 -10.65
C ILE A 53 -4.45 -17.91 -10.25
N ASP A 54 -5.44 -18.74 -10.49
CA ASP A 54 -6.81 -18.53 -10.02
C ASP A 54 -7.01 -19.26 -8.70
N TRP A 55 -7.42 -18.52 -7.67
CA TRP A 55 -7.64 -19.03 -6.33
C TRP A 55 -9.13 -19.11 -6.01
N GLN A 56 -9.55 -20.14 -5.32
CA GLN A 56 -10.87 -20.15 -4.68
C GLN A 56 -10.92 -19.19 -3.49
N SER A 57 -9.78 -18.99 -2.82
CA SER A 57 -9.58 -17.98 -1.79
C SER A 57 -8.10 -17.71 -1.60
N PHE A 58 -7.71 -16.43 -1.53
CA PHE A 58 -6.33 -16.01 -1.28
C PHE A 58 -6.25 -15.28 0.07
N ASN A 59 -6.44 -16.04 1.15
CA ASN A 59 -6.27 -15.56 2.52
C ASN A 59 -4.98 -16.09 3.12
N ILE A 60 -4.35 -15.32 4.01
CA ILE A 60 -3.11 -15.70 4.72
C ILE A 60 -3.27 -15.32 6.19
N ALA A 61 -3.33 -16.31 7.09
CA ALA A 61 -3.40 -16.03 8.52
C ALA A 61 -2.05 -15.54 9.08
N GLU A 62 -2.07 -14.93 10.25
CA GLU A 62 -0.89 -14.33 10.92
C GLU A 62 0.33 -15.28 10.99
N ASN A 63 0.11 -16.57 11.21
CA ASN A 63 1.18 -17.56 11.32
C ASN A 63 1.45 -18.32 10.00
N GLU A 64 0.93 -17.82 8.89
CA GLU A 64 1.08 -18.44 7.59
C GLU A 64 1.92 -17.58 6.65
N GLY A 65 2.49 -18.22 5.63
CA GLY A 65 3.29 -17.51 4.64
C GLY A 65 3.07 -18.05 3.24
N VAL A 66 3.21 -17.16 2.28
CA VAL A 66 3.27 -17.47 0.85
C VAL A 66 4.63 -17.05 0.33
N THR A 67 5.32 -17.95 -0.34
CA THR A 67 6.63 -17.68 -0.95
C THR A 67 6.58 -17.98 -2.43
N PHE A 68 6.88 -16.99 -3.25
CA PHE A 68 7.05 -17.12 -4.68
C PHE A 68 8.55 -17.23 -5.01
N ILE A 69 8.93 -18.34 -5.62
CA ILE A 69 10.27 -18.60 -6.14
C ILE A 69 10.18 -18.42 -7.66
N GLN A 70 10.66 -17.29 -8.13
CA GLN A 70 10.52 -16.85 -9.52
C GLN A 70 11.86 -16.93 -10.26
N PRO A 71 11.87 -17.08 -11.61
CA PRO A 71 13.10 -17.19 -12.39
C PRO A 71 14.07 -16.02 -12.20
N ASN A 72 13.53 -14.79 -12.06
CA ASN A 72 14.32 -13.58 -11.84
C ASN A 72 13.43 -12.44 -11.28
N GLY A 73 14.03 -11.27 -11.01
CA GLY A 73 13.35 -10.12 -10.42
C GLY A 73 12.30 -9.45 -11.33
N SER A 74 12.36 -9.66 -12.65
CA SER A 74 11.34 -9.16 -13.59
C SER A 74 10.22 -10.16 -13.87
N SER A 75 10.30 -11.39 -13.35
CA SER A 75 9.22 -12.37 -13.48
C SER A 75 8.01 -11.92 -12.67
N ILE A 76 6.82 -12.09 -13.26
CA ILE A 76 5.56 -11.58 -12.73
C ILE A 76 4.60 -12.73 -12.42
N VAL A 77 3.97 -12.68 -11.25
CA VAL A 77 2.87 -13.60 -10.89
C VAL A 77 1.60 -12.83 -10.59
N LEU A 78 0.53 -13.17 -11.27
CA LEU A 78 -0.82 -12.68 -11.05
C LEU A 78 -1.60 -13.69 -10.21
N ASN A 79 -2.12 -13.25 -9.06
CA ASN A 79 -2.99 -14.03 -8.20
C ASN A 79 -4.39 -13.41 -8.26
N ARG A 80 -5.38 -14.14 -8.77
CA ARG A 80 -6.77 -13.70 -8.81
C ARG A 80 -7.59 -14.49 -7.80
N ASP A 81 -8.21 -13.79 -6.85
CA ASP A 81 -9.08 -14.39 -5.83
C ASP A 81 -10.54 -14.33 -6.26
N PHE A 82 -11.17 -15.47 -6.41
CA PHE A 82 -12.57 -15.64 -6.81
C PHE A 82 -13.49 -16.03 -5.65
N SER A 83 -13.08 -15.76 -4.40
CA SER A 83 -13.88 -16.12 -3.22
C SER A 83 -15.20 -15.35 -3.10
N GLY A 84 -15.29 -14.17 -3.75
CA GLY A 84 -16.41 -13.24 -3.58
C GLY A 84 -16.47 -12.57 -2.20
N SER A 85 -15.36 -12.65 -1.44
CA SER A 85 -15.16 -11.99 -0.15
C SER A 85 -13.80 -11.32 -0.14
N PRO A 86 -13.58 -10.24 0.62
CA PRO A 86 -12.28 -9.59 0.65
C PRO A 86 -11.15 -10.54 1.03
N SER A 87 -10.03 -10.49 0.30
CA SER A 87 -8.81 -11.22 0.68
C SER A 87 -8.27 -10.67 1.98
N GLN A 88 -7.98 -11.55 2.95
CA GLN A 88 -7.46 -11.22 4.26
C GLN A 88 -6.00 -11.66 4.39
N LEU A 89 -5.09 -10.70 4.31
CA LEU A 89 -3.65 -10.94 4.32
C LEU A 89 -3.08 -10.50 5.67
N PHE A 90 -2.96 -11.43 6.62
CA PHE A 90 -2.38 -11.16 7.95
C PHE A 90 -0.99 -11.77 8.13
N GLY A 91 -0.59 -12.67 7.25
CA GLY A 91 0.69 -13.36 7.31
C GLY A 91 1.75 -12.75 6.39
N SER A 92 2.73 -13.56 6.01
CA SER A 92 3.85 -13.10 5.18
C SER A 92 3.69 -13.45 3.71
N ILE A 93 4.11 -12.52 2.84
CA ILE A 93 4.30 -12.77 1.40
C ILE A 93 5.75 -12.41 1.06
N ASN A 94 6.48 -13.38 0.48
CA ASN A 94 7.85 -13.18 0.06
C ASN A 94 8.02 -13.57 -1.41
N ALA A 95 8.75 -12.75 -2.18
CA ALA A 95 9.06 -13.04 -3.57
C ALA A 95 10.36 -12.36 -4.00
N ASN A 96 11.08 -12.99 -4.90
CA ASN A 96 12.24 -12.36 -5.55
C ASN A 96 11.87 -11.56 -6.81
N GLY A 97 10.64 -11.64 -7.30
CA GLY A 97 10.10 -10.92 -8.43
C GLY A 97 8.82 -10.17 -8.09
N GLN A 98 7.93 -10.03 -9.05
CA GLN A 98 6.75 -9.20 -8.96
C GLN A 98 5.52 -10.01 -8.58
N VAL A 99 4.73 -9.51 -7.62
CA VAL A 99 3.51 -10.15 -7.14
C VAL A 99 2.33 -9.22 -7.31
N LEU A 100 1.34 -9.68 -8.06
CA LEU A 100 0.07 -9.00 -8.25
C LEU A 100 -1.04 -9.79 -7.56
N ILE A 101 -1.93 -9.10 -6.85
CA ILE A 101 -3.09 -9.69 -6.17
C ILE A 101 -4.33 -8.90 -6.59
N LEU A 102 -5.29 -9.59 -7.20
CA LEU A 102 -6.56 -9.01 -7.62
C LEU A 102 -7.72 -9.71 -6.91
N ASN A 103 -8.61 -8.91 -6.33
CA ASN A 103 -9.86 -9.39 -5.76
C ASN A 103 -10.94 -8.32 -5.82
N SER A 104 -11.94 -8.48 -6.66
CA SER A 104 -13.02 -7.51 -6.84
C SER A 104 -13.84 -7.24 -5.56
N ALA A 105 -13.82 -8.14 -4.59
CA ALA A 105 -14.42 -7.91 -3.28
C ALA A 105 -13.55 -7.07 -2.32
N GLY A 106 -12.33 -6.69 -2.74
CA GLY A 106 -11.39 -5.90 -1.95
C GLY A 106 -10.27 -6.72 -1.31
N ILE A 107 -9.29 -6.01 -0.74
CA ILE A 107 -8.12 -6.61 -0.08
C ILE A 107 -7.85 -5.88 1.24
N LEU A 108 -7.77 -6.64 2.33
CA LEU A 108 -7.33 -6.19 3.63
C LEU A 108 -5.92 -6.74 3.92
N ILE A 109 -4.93 -5.86 3.97
CA ILE A 109 -3.58 -6.17 4.45
C ILE A 109 -3.57 -5.81 5.94
N GLY A 110 -3.59 -6.82 6.80
CA GLY A 110 -3.77 -6.67 8.25
C GLY A 110 -2.52 -6.18 8.97
N GLU A 111 -2.66 -5.79 10.24
CA GLU A 111 -1.59 -5.19 11.05
C GLU A 111 -0.34 -6.08 11.19
N THR A 112 -0.51 -7.40 11.16
CA THR A 112 0.58 -8.38 11.29
C THR A 112 1.18 -8.77 9.93
N ALA A 113 0.60 -8.27 8.82
CA ALA A 113 1.07 -8.59 7.48
C ALA A 113 2.46 -8.03 7.19
N SER A 114 3.28 -8.84 6.54
CA SER A 114 4.60 -8.45 6.06
C SER A 114 4.80 -8.93 4.63
N ILE A 115 4.74 -7.99 3.69
CA ILE A 115 4.90 -8.24 2.25
C ILE A 115 6.27 -7.74 1.82
N ASN A 116 7.15 -8.67 1.40
CA ASN A 116 8.50 -8.38 0.95
C ASN A 116 8.72 -8.99 -0.43
N VAL A 117 8.69 -8.18 -1.45
CA VAL A 117 8.67 -8.63 -2.84
C VAL A 117 9.53 -7.75 -3.74
N GLY A 118 9.80 -8.18 -4.96
CA GLY A 118 10.50 -7.36 -5.95
C GLY A 118 9.68 -6.14 -6.39
N SER A 119 8.38 -6.35 -6.64
CA SER A 119 7.37 -5.32 -6.87
C SER A 119 6.01 -5.83 -6.43
N PHE A 120 5.12 -4.93 -6.05
CA PHE A 120 3.81 -5.29 -5.54
C PHE A 120 2.71 -4.51 -6.26
N LEU A 121 1.64 -5.22 -6.64
CA LEU A 121 0.38 -4.59 -7.05
C LEU A 121 -0.78 -5.25 -6.30
N ALA A 122 -1.63 -4.45 -5.68
CA ALA A 122 -2.90 -4.87 -5.11
C ALA A 122 -4.05 -4.09 -5.75
N SER A 123 -5.10 -4.78 -6.18
CA SER A 123 -6.26 -4.14 -6.81
C SER A 123 -7.57 -4.86 -6.51
N ASP A 124 -8.64 -4.08 -6.36
CA ASP A 124 -10.02 -4.58 -6.36
C ASP A 124 -10.64 -4.63 -7.76
N MET A 125 -9.85 -4.33 -8.77
CA MET A 125 -10.23 -4.41 -10.19
C MET A 125 -9.87 -5.78 -10.77
N GLU A 126 -10.39 -6.07 -11.96
CA GLU A 126 -10.17 -7.35 -12.63
C GLU A 126 -9.40 -7.17 -13.94
N THR A 127 -8.74 -8.25 -14.35
CA THR A 127 -8.17 -8.38 -15.70
C THR A 127 -8.42 -9.77 -16.26
N THR A 128 -8.39 -9.91 -17.58
CA THR A 128 -8.47 -11.22 -18.23
C THR A 128 -7.11 -11.88 -18.32
N ILE A 129 -7.08 -13.21 -18.41
CA ILE A 129 -5.82 -13.94 -18.66
C ILE A 129 -5.24 -13.62 -20.03
N GLU A 130 -6.13 -13.41 -21.02
CA GLU A 130 -5.71 -13.04 -22.37
C GLU A 130 -4.95 -11.71 -22.37
N ASP A 131 -5.50 -10.71 -21.69
CA ASP A 131 -4.91 -9.38 -21.60
C ASP A 131 -3.57 -9.43 -20.84
N PHE A 132 -3.55 -10.00 -19.64
CA PHE A 132 -2.33 -10.19 -18.83
C PHE A 132 -1.22 -10.92 -19.60
N SER A 133 -1.56 -11.91 -20.44
CA SER A 133 -0.57 -12.72 -21.16
C SER A 133 0.17 -11.96 -22.27
N GLN A 134 -0.33 -10.79 -22.66
CA GLN A 134 0.24 -9.96 -23.74
C GLN A 134 1.24 -8.91 -23.23
N GLY A 135 1.40 -8.74 -21.94
CA GLY A 135 2.31 -7.77 -21.33
C GLY A 135 1.53 -6.65 -20.63
N ASP A 136 1.44 -5.48 -21.25
CA ASP A 136 0.59 -4.42 -20.69
C ASP A 136 -0.86 -4.88 -20.65
N PHE A 137 -1.56 -4.61 -19.53
CA PHE A 137 -2.91 -5.12 -19.34
C PHE A 137 -3.83 -4.08 -18.70
N THR A 138 -5.11 -4.22 -18.97
CA THR A 138 -6.16 -3.36 -18.41
C THR A 138 -6.67 -3.92 -17.10
N LEU A 139 -6.77 -3.07 -16.09
CA LEU A 139 -7.57 -3.28 -14.89
C LEU A 139 -8.90 -2.58 -15.09
N LEU A 140 -9.99 -3.30 -14.90
CA LEU A 140 -11.34 -2.79 -15.08
C LEU A 140 -12.14 -3.06 -13.80
N ASP A 141 -12.79 -2.01 -13.30
CA ASP A 141 -13.82 -2.16 -12.29
C ASP A 141 -15.11 -2.66 -12.96
N ASN A 142 -15.60 -3.79 -12.51
CA ASN A 142 -16.84 -4.37 -13.04
C ASN A 142 -18.11 -3.95 -12.28
N ASN A 143 -17.98 -3.04 -11.31
CA ASN A 143 -19.07 -2.51 -10.46
C ASN A 143 -19.91 -3.61 -9.75
N ILE A 144 -19.30 -4.77 -9.47
CA ILE A 144 -20.02 -5.90 -8.84
C ILE A 144 -19.93 -5.84 -7.32
N SER A 145 -18.91 -5.21 -6.77
CA SER A 145 -18.70 -5.17 -5.31
C SER A 145 -18.23 -3.78 -4.86
N GLU A 146 -18.54 -3.45 -3.61
CA GLU A 146 -18.02 -2.29 -2.92
C GLU A 146 -16.62 -2.61 -2.37
N GLY A 147 -15.71 -3.07 -3.25
CA GLY A 147 -14.33 -3.40 -2.92
C GLY A 147 -13.54 -2.17 -2.50
N GLY A 148 -12.30 -2.37 -2.16
CA GLY A 148 -11.34 -1.31 -1.81
C GLY A 148 -10.09 -1.95 -1.23
N ILE A 149 -9.02 -1.18 -1.13
CA ILE A 149 -7.77 -1.69 -0.58
C ILE A 149 -7.50 -1.00 0.75
N THR A 150 -7.37 -1.80 1.80
CA THR A 150 -6.97 -1.32 3.12
C THR A 150 -5.63 -1.92 3.51
N ASN A 151 -4.65 -1.07 3.79
CA ASN A 151 -3.36 -1.47 4.34
C ASN A 151 -3.20 -1.00 5.79
N LEU A 152 -3.05 -1.96 6.70
CA LEU A 152 -2.67 -1.75 8.10
C LEU A 152 -1.29 -2.35 8.41
N GLY A 153 -0.74 -3.12 7.48
CA GLY A 153 0.51 -3.87 7.62
C GLY A 153 1.71 -3.18 6.99
N THR A 154 2.70 -3.97 6.63
CA THR A 154 3.93 -3.49 6.00
C THR A 154 4.09 -4.05 4.59
N ILE A 155 4.26 -3.17 3.63
CA ILE A 155 4.56 -3.50 2.23
C ILE A 155 5.93 -2.94 1.89
N ASN A 156 6.83 -3.81 1.45
CA ASN A 156 8.19 -3.45 1.09
C ASN A 156 8.57 -4.00 -0.30
N SER A 157 8.79 -3.09 -1.25
CA SER A 157 9.35 -3.41 -2.56
C SER A 157 10.86 -3.24 -2.55
N THR A 158 11.58 -4.31 -2.85
CA THR A 158 13.06 -4.32 -2.90
C THR A 158 13.62 -4.31 -4.32
N GLY A 159 12.76 -4.51 -5.32
CA GLY A 159 13.11 -4.47 -6.75
C GLY A 159 12.99 -3.08 -7.36
N ASN A 160 12.98 -3.03 -8.69
CA ASN A 160 12.91 -1.78 -9.45
C ASN A 160 11.47 -1.40 -9.86
N GLY A 161 10.49 -2.23 -9.59
CA GLY A 161 9.11 -2.04 -10.07
C GLY A 161 8.19 -1.29 -9.12
N GLY A 162 8.55 -1.09 -7.87
CA GLY A 162 7.78 -0.28 -6.94
C GLY A 162 6.55 -0.94 -6.29
N VAL A 163 5.63 -0.11 -5.78
CA VAL A 163 4.37 -0.53 -5.16
C VAL A 163 3.21 0.19 -5.81
N TYR A 164 2.23 -0.56 -6.28
CA TYR A 164 1.01 -0.07 -6.91
C TYR A 164 -0.21 -0.56 -6.12
N ILE A 165 -1.00 0.36 -5.64
CA ILE A 165 -2.29 0.08 -5.00
C ILE A 165 -3.34 0.79 -5.82
N THR A 166 -4.26 0.03 -6.41
CA THR A 166 -5.23 0.57 -7.36
C THR A 166 -6.62 0.06 -7.03
N GLY A 167 -7.62 0.89 -7.25
CA GLY A 167 -9.01 0.46 -6.98
C GLY A 167 -9.99 1.61 -6.86
N GLN A 168 -11.16 1.30 -6.32
CA GLN A 168 -12.24 2.26 -6.13
C GLN A 168 -11.99 3.20 -4.95
N PHE A 169 -11.43 2.68 -3.86
CA PHE A 169 -10.89 3.49 -2.76
C PHE A 169 -9.70 2.80 -2.12
N ILE A 170 -8.83 3.61 -1.52
CA ILE A 170 -7.58 3.15 -0.88
C ILE A 170 -7.48 3.78 0.51
N SER A 171 -7.21 2.94 1.50
CA SER A 171 -6.93 3.39 2.87
C SER A 171 -5.59 2.81 3.33
N ASN A 172 -4.63 3.68 3.63
CA ASN A 172 -3.35 3.29 4.20
C ASN A 172 -3.20 3.83 5.62
N SER A 173 -3.09 2.94 6.60
CA SER A 173 -2.69 3.25 7.98
C SER A 173 -1.47 2.42 8.41
N GLY A 174 -0.89 1.66 7.48
CA GLY A 174 0.33 0.89 7.65
C GLY A 174 1.55 1.57 7.06
N ALA A 175 2.56 0.79 6.68
CA ALA A 175 3.77 1.27 6.06
C ALA A 175 3.92 0.74 4.63
N ILE A 176 4.22 1.62 3.69
CA ILE A 176 4.53 1.29 2.30
C ILE A 176 5.91 1.83 1.99
N SER A 177 6.81 0.95 1.53
CA SER A 177 8.16 1.36 1.15
C SER A 177 8.61 0.76 -0.18
N SER A 178 9.39 1.53 -0.92
CA SER A 178 10.04 1.10 -2.15
C SER A 178 11.51 1.53 -2.16
N SER A 179 12.40 0.60 -2.51
CA SER A 179 13.85 0.90 -2.54
C SER A 179 14.30 1.53 -3.85
N ASN A 180 13.71 1.20 -4.98
CA ASN A 180 14.15 1.67 -6.30
C ASN A 180 13.01 1.84 -7.32
N GLY A 181 11.78 1.90 -6.88
CA GLY A 181 10.62 2.06 -7.77
C GLY A 181 9.62 3.05 -7.20
N ASP A 182 8.71 3.46 -8.05
CA ASP A 182 7.66 4.40 -7.68
C ASP A 182 6.65 3.75 -6.72
N ILE A 183 5.97 4.58 -5.94
CA ILE A 183 4.79 4.18 -5.18
C ILE A 183 3.60 4.91 -5.77
N HIS A 184 2.59 4.16 -6.21
CA HIS A 184 1.42 4.69 -6.89
C HIS A 184 0.15 4.21 -6.21
N LEU A 185 -0.59 5.13 -5.62
CA LEU A 185 -1.94 4.93 -5.13
C LEU A 185 -2.88 5.58 -6.13
N ALA A 186 -3.73 4.79 -6.82
CA ALA A 186 -4.52 5.29 -7.93
C ALA A 186 -5.97 4.80 -7.88
N THR A 187 -6.94 5.69 -8.10
CA THR A 187 -8.35 5.36 -8.19
C THR A 187 -8.97 5.81 -9.50
N ALA A 188 -9.63 4.88 -10.20
CA ALA A 188 -10.37 5.08 -11.44
C ALA A 188 -11.25 3.85 -11.73
N ASN A 189 -12.16 3.94 -12.69
CA ASN A 189 -12.93 2.77 -13.15
C ASN A 189 -12.14 1.86 -14.10
N GLU A 190 -11.17 2.41 -14.81
CA GLU A 190 -10.32 1.64 -15.71
C GLU A 190 -8.90 2.20 -15.69
N MET A 191 -7.93 1.31 -15.70
CA MET A 191 -6.51 1.65 -15.72
C MET A 191 -5.75 0.70 -16.63
N ILE A 192 -4.69 1.21 -17.26
CA ILE A 192 -3.72 0.39 -17.97
C ILE A 192 -2.49 0.25 -17.07
N VAL A 193 -2.11 -0.98 -16.78
CA VAL A 193 -0.85 -1.31 -16.12
C VAL A 193 0.19 -1.59 -17.17
N SER A 194 1.22 -0.79 -17.21
CA SER A 194 2.34 -0.98 -18.11
C SER A 194 3.40 -1.86 -17.47
N THR A 195 3.88 -2.85 -18.23
CA THR A 195 4.95 -3.75 -17.81
C THR A 195 6.14 -3.57 -18.73
N GLY A 196 7.33 -3.50 -18.18
CA GLY A 196 8.57 -3.39 -18.94
C GLY A 196 9.52 -4.55 -18.66
N ASP A 197 10.65 -4.57 -19.36
CA ASP A 197 11.69 -5.62 -19.23
C ASP A 197 12.24 -5.73 -17.80
N ASN A 198 12.09 -4.68 -16.99
CA ASN A 198 12.59 -4.59 -15.62
C ASN A 198 11.48 -4.60 -14.55
N GLY A 199 10.21 -4.76 -14.92
CA GLY A 199 9.11 -4.84 -13.99
C GLY A 199 7.95 -3.88 -14.28
N LEU A 200 7.07 -3.71 -13.31
CA LEU A 200 5.98 -2.74 -13.39
C LEU A 200 6.57 -1.33 -13.55
N ILE A 201 6.13 -0.60 -14.56
CA ILE A 201 6.66 0.72 -14.91
C ILE A 201 5.65 1.84 -14.79
N GLY A 202 4.39 1.55 -14.58
CA GLY A 202 3.39 2.57 -14.37
C GLY A 202 1.95 2.11 -14.45
N VAL A 203 1.09 3.02 -14.04
CA VAL A 203 -0.36 2.90 -14.15
C VAL A 203 -0.88 4.15 -14.86
N GLN A 204 -1.73 3.99 -15.84
CA GLN A 204 -2.42 5.07 -16.53
C GLN A 204 -3.92 4.95 -16.31
N LEU A 205 -4.54 5.99 -15.73
CA LEU A 205 -5.98 6.05 -15.53
C LEU A 205 -6.66 6.38 -16.85
N THR A 206 -7.65 5.58 -17.26
CA THR A 206 -8.29 5.70 -18.59
C THR A 206 -9.77 5.99 -18.53
N GLN A 207 -10.47 5.55 -17.45
CA GLN A 207 -11.87 5.89 -17.25
C GLN A 207 -12.15 6.36 -15.82
N PRO A 208 -12.94 7.43 -15.66
CA PRO A 208 -13.19 8.02 -14.35
C PRO A 208 -14.08 7.13 -13.48
N LEU A 209 -13.90 7.20 -12.17
CA LEU A 209 -14.89 6.73 -11.20
C LEU A 209 -16.22 7.46 -11.41
N THR A 210 -17.29 6.71 -11.42
CA THR A 210 -18.66 7.26 -11.63
C THR A 210 -19.55 7.15 -10.39
N SER A 211 -19.14 6.37 -9.40
CA SER A 211 -19.84 6.19 -8.13
C SER A 211 -18.89 6.39 -6.94
N ASP A 212 -19.39 7.01 -5.89
CA ASP A 212 -18.70 7.16 -4.63
C ASP A 212 -19.12 6.01 -3.70
N ILE A 213 -18.21 5.10 -3.47
CA ILE A 213 -18.42 3.94 -2.59
C ILE A 213 -17.48 3.93 -1.39
N SER A 214 -16.67 4.98 -1.23
CA SER A 214 -15.75 5.04 -0.10
C SER A 214 -16.51 5.13 1.24
N PRO A 215 -16.28 4.21 2.18
CA PRO A 215 -16.94 4.22 3.48
C PRO A 215 -16.59 5.46 4.33
N SER A 216 -15.41 6.05 4.12
CA SER A 216 -14.93 7.24 4.83
C SER A 216 -15.29 8.55 4.13
N GLY A 217 -15.69 8.50 2.87
CA GLY A 217 -15.86 9.67 2.01
C GLY A 217 -14.56 10.14 1.35
N ASP A 218 -13.42 9.49 1.61
CA ASP A 218 -12.13 9.76 0.96
C ASP A 218 -11.84 8.65 -0.06
N LEU A 219 -11.43 8.99 -1.26
CA LEU A 219 -11.05 7.99 -2.29
C LEU A 219 -9.64 7.47 -2.04
N ILE A 220 -8.73 8.34 -1.61
CA ILE A 220 -7.43 7.95 -1.06
C ILE A 220 -7.27 8.56 0.32
N TYR A 221 -7.18 7.72 1.34
CA TYR A 221 -6.87 8.10 2.71
C TYR A 221 -5.51 7.54 3.12
N ASN A 222 -4.60 8.40 3.58
CA ASN A 222 -3.32 7.99 4.12
C ASN A 222 -3.12 8.55 5.54
N ASN A 223 -2.99 7.66 6.50
CA ASN A 223 -2.60 7.95 7.89
C ASN A 223 -1.35 7.16 8.30
N GLY A 224 -0.73 6.47 7.35
CA GLY A 224 0.47 5.67 7.55
C GLY A 224 1.70 6.31 6.90
N ASP A 225 2.76 5.53 6.81
CA ASP A 225 4.02 5.96 6.22
C ASP A 225 4.12 5.48 4.78
N ILE A 226 4.45 6.38 3.85
CA ILE A 226 4.76 6.06 2.46
C ILE A 226 6.15 6.61 2.15
N VAL A 227 7.10 5.72 1.85
CA VAL A 227 8.50 6.09 1.61
C VAL A 227 9.03 5.46 0.34
N SER A 228 9.41 6.27 -0.64
CA SER A 228 10.14 5.82 -1.82
C SER A 228 11.59 6.29 -1.77
N ILE A 229 12.54 5.35 -1.97
CA ILE A 229 13.95 5.64 -2.14
C ILE A 229 14.28 5.43 -3.62
N ASN A 230 14.82 6.47 -4.29
CA ASN A 230 15.09 6.47 -5.74
C ASN A 230 13.85 6.29 -6.63
N GLY A 231 12.68 6.69 -6.19
CA GLY A 231 11.43 6.70 -6.96
C GLY A 231 10.53 7.84 -6.54
N ASN A 232 9.44 8.01 -7.26
CA ASN A 232 8.43 9.02 -7.01
C ASN A 232 7.24 8.43 -6.25
N ILE A 233 6.40 9.29 -5.69
CA ILE A 233 5.14 8.89 -5.06
C ILE A 233 4.01 9.62 -5.77
N TYR A 234 3.03 8.85 -6.24
CA TYR A 234 1.85 9.34 -6.94
C TYR A 234 0.60 8.97 -6.14
N LEU A 235 -0.26 9.96 -5.92
CA LEU A 235 -1.61 9.80 -5.41
C LEU A 235 -2.55 10.33 -6.48
N ASP A 236 -3.06 9.47 -7.35
CA ASP A 236 -3.77 9.83 -8.56
C ASP A 236 -5.24 9.44 -8.51
N LEU A 237 -6.09 10.38 -8.88
CA LEU A 237 -7.52 10.21 -8.95
C LEU A 237 -8.04 10.59 -10.33
N TYR A 238 -8.88 9.72 -10.91
CA TYR A 238 -9.69 10.08 -12.05
C TYR A 238 -11.16 9.77 -11.76
N TYR A 239 -12.00 10.81 -11.69
CA TYR A 239 -13.39 10.69 -11.23
C TYR A 239 -14.34 11.63 -12.00
N SER A 240 -15.63 11.28 -12.03
CA SER A 240 -16.66 12.12 -12.64
C SER A 240 -17.10 13.23 -11.67
N ASP A 241 -17.71 14.28 -12.22
CA ASP A 241 -18.25 15.42 -11.47
C ASP A 241 -19.42 15.05 -10.53
N THR A 242 -19.92 13.81 -10.60
CA THR A 242 -20.98 13.31 -9.73
C THR A 242 -20.48 12.90 -8.36
N ILE A 243 -19.17 12.67 -8.20
CA ILE A 243 -18.56 12.29 -6.94
C ILE A 243 -18.39 13.52 -6.03
N LYS A 244 -18.90 13.43 -4.81
CA LYS A 244 -18.87 14.50 -3.81
C LYS A 244 -17.99 14.21 -2.61
N ALA A 245 -17.21 13.13 -2.67
CA ALA A 245 -16.29 12.76 -1.61
C ALA A 245 -15.09 13.72 -1.55
N ASN A 246 -14.45 13.81 -0.39
CA ASN A 246 -13.09 14.28 -0.31
C ASN A 246 -12.21 13.32 -1.10
N THR A 247 -11.33 13.84 -1.94
CA THR A 247 -10.67 12.97 -2.92
C THR A 247 -9.39 12.37 -2.40
N VAL A 248 -8.50 13.18 -1.82
CA VAL A 248 -7.29 12.72 -1.13
C VAL A 248 -7.24 13.33 0.25
N ASN A 249 -7.08 12.49 1.27
CA ASN A 249 -6.85 12.93 2.64
C ASN A 249 -5.54 12.30 3.13
N ASN A 250 -4.52 13.13 3.40
CA ASN A 250 -3.25 12.66 3.92
C ASN A 250 -3.00 13.21 5.33
N GLU A 251 -3.01 12.33 6.31
CA GLU A 251 -2.68 12.60 7.71
C GLU A 251 -1.35 11.93 8.12
N GLY A 252 -0.79 11.08 7.24
CA GLY A 252 0.44 10.34 7.44
C GLY A 252 1.67 10.98 6.81
N LEU A 253 2.80 10.28 6.89
CA LEU A 253 4.06 10.69 6.28
C LEU A 253 4.13 10.23 4.82
N ILE A 254 4.49 11.15 3.92
CA ILE A 254 4.87 10.83 2.54
C ILE A 254 6.27 11.39 2.30
N ASN A 255 7.21 10.53 1.90
CA ASN A 255 8.61 10.90 1.70
C ASN A 255 9.23 10.21 0.48
N ALA A 256 9.59 10.98 -0.54
CA ALA A 256 10.31 10.50 -1.71
C ALA A 256 11.77 10.98 -1.67
N ILE A 257 12.72 10.05 -1.53
CA ILE A 257 14.14 10.33 -1.31
C ILE A 257 14.94 9.95 -2.55
N GLY A 258 15.59 10.91 -3.20
CA GLY A 258 16.59 10.66 -4.25
C GLY A 258 17.98 10.47 -3.66
N ILE A 259 18.71 9.41 -4.08
CA ILE A 259 20.12 9.20 -3.68
C ILE A 259 21.09 9.72 -4.76
N THR A 260 20.62 9.89 -5.99
CA THR A 260 21.37 10.47 -7.11
C THR A 260 20.84 11.85 -7.45
N GLU A 261 21.55 12.62 -8.29
CA GLU A 261 21.18 13.99 -8.66
C GLU A 261 19.69 14.13 -9.03
N GLY A 262 18.91 14.67 -8.10
CA GLY A 262 17.46 14.81 -8.17
C GLY A 262 16.80 14.13 -6.97
N ASN A 263 16.11 14.91 -6.14
CA ASN A 263 15.24 14.37 -5.11
C ASN A 263 14.06 13.68 -5.76
N GLY A 264 13.52 12.63 -5.14
CA GLY A 264 12.24 12.06 -5.56
C GLY A 264 11.13 13.11 -5.53
N GLU A 265 10.11 12.93 -6.35
CA GLU A 265 9.00 13.85 -6.47
C GLU A 265 7.72 13.20 -5.92
N ILE A 266 6.82 14.03 -5.40
CA ILE A 266 5.50 13.63 -4.91
C ILE A 266 4.47 14.30 -5.79
N PHE A 267 3.65 13.49 -6.46
CA PHE A 267 2.59 13.95 -7.35
C PHE A 267 1.24 13.69 -6.69
N LEU A 268 0.43 14.74 -6.58
CA LEU A 268 -0.96 14.68 -6.16
C LEU A 268 -1.80 15.13 -7.33
N THR A 269 -2.48 14.20 -7.98
CA THR A 269 -3.24 14.50 -9.19
C THR A 269 -4.70 14.15 -8.99
N ALA A 270 -5.60 15.10 -9.27
CA ALA A 270 -7.04 14.87 -9.31
C ALA A 270 -7.56 15.38 -10.65
N THR A 271 -8.03 14.46 -11.51
CA THR A 271 -8.52 14.80 -12.84
C THR A 271 -10.02 14.52 -12.93
N PRO A 272 -10.88 15.56 -12.95
CA PRO A 272 -12.30 15.39 -13.20
C PRO A 272 -12.56 15.15 -14.70
N GLU A 273 -13.57 14.34 -15.03
CA GLU A 273 -13.97 14.07 -16.39
C GLU A 273 -14.52 15.31 -17.12
N VAL A 274 -15.20 16.19 -16.41
CA VAL A 274 -15.81 17.42 -16.94
C VAL A 274 -15.22 18.64 -16.25
N ILE A 275 -14.76 19.61 -17.07
CA ILE A 275 -14.17 20.87 -16.60
C ILE A 275 -15.29 21.80 -16.04
N THR A 276 -15.87 21.43 -14.93
CA THR A 276 -16.60 22.36 -14.07
C THR A 276 -15.79 22.49 -12.78
N PRO A 277 -15.55 23.73 -12.27
CA PRO A 277 -14.75 23.89 -11.08
C PRO A 277 -15.49 23.29 -9.87
N ILE A 278 -15.11 22.06 -9.49
CA ILE A 278 -15.47 21.49 -8.21
C ILE A 278 -14.30 21.80 -7.29
N PRO A 279 -14.52 22.36 -6.11
CA PRO A 279 -13.43 22.52 -5.14
C PRO A 279 -12.97 21.13 -4.72
N ASN A 280 -11.79 20.73 -5.20
CA ASN A 280 -11.11 19.53 -4.75
C ASN A 280 -10.25 19.92 -3.56
N ASP A 281 -10.70 19.56 -2.38
CA ASP A 281 -9.93 19.79 -1.17
C ASP A 281 -8.90 18.66 -1.04
N ILE A 282 -7.62 18.98 -1.24
CA ILE A 282 -6.52 18.12 -0.81
C ILE A 282 -6.13 18.58 0.58
N ASN A 283 -6.41 17.76 1.58
CA ASN A 283 -6.04 18.06 2.95
C ASN A 283 -4.64 17.50 3.23
N LEU A 284 -3.66 18.39 3.37
CA LEU A 284 -2.27 18.06 3.69
C LEU A 284 -1.92 18.62 5.06
N ILE A 285 -1.55 17.76 5.98
CA ILE A 285 -1.05 18.20 7.29
C ILE A 285 0.40 18.64 7.12
N PRO A 286 0.75 19.91 7.45
CA PRO A 286 2.13 20.40 7.37
C PRO A 286 3.07 19.55 8.23
N GLY A 287 4.18 19.11 7.62
CA GLY A 287 5.14 18.20 8.24
C GLY A 287 4.94 16.73 7.90
N ALA A 288 3.82 16.36 7.26
CA ALA A 288 3.59 15.01 6.72
C ALA A 288 4.26 14.82 5.34
N ILE A 289 4.78 15.87 4.73
CA ILE A 289 5.41 15.84 3.40
C ILE A 289 6.78 16.48 3.51
N ASP A 290 7.79 15.71 3.23
CA ASP A 290 9.19 16.16 3.20
C ASP A 290 9.73 15.93 1.78
N ASN A 291 9.58 16.92 0.89
CA ASN A 291 10.18 17.02 -0.45
C ASN A 291 9.40 17.95 -1.40
N ASN A 292 9.86 18.10 -2.64
CA ASN A 292 9.19 18.86 -3.69
C ASN A 292 7.83 18.25 -4.04
N ILE A 293 6.77 18.98 -3.77
CA ILE A 293 5.41 18.61 -4.17
C ILE A 293 5.13 19.24 -5.52
N ILE A 294 4.83 18.43 -6.52
CA ILE A 294 4.29 18.91 -7.79
C ILE A 294 2.81 18.61 -7.81
N ILE A 295 2.01 19.67 -7.88
CA ILE A 295 0.56 19.56 -8.02
C ILE A 295 0.25 19.88 -9.46
N ASP A 296 -0.04 18.84 -10.25
CA ASP A 296 -0.55 19.01 -11.60
C ASP A 296 -2.05 18.82 -11.58
N SER A 297 -2.75 19.94 -11.52
CA SER A 297 -4.20 19.95 -11.67
C SER A 297 -4.54 20.84 -12.85
N GLY A 298 -5.24 20.33 -13.82
CA GLY A 298 -5.90 21.18 -14.82
C GLY A 298 -6.95 22.11 -14.23
N LEU A 299 -7.12 22.10 -12.89
CA LEU A 299 -8.06 22.89 -12.09
C LEU A 299 -7.32 23.56 -10.93
N ALA A 300 -7.84 24.72 -10.48
CA ALA A 300 -7.36 25.34 -9.26
C ALA A 300 -7.71 24.44 -8.06
N ILE A 301 -6.71 23.74 -7.54
CA ILE A 301 -6.82 23.01 -6.27
C ILE A 301 -6.61 24.02 -5.16
N ASP A 302 -7.58 24.17 -4.27
CA ASP A 302 -7.39 24.95 -3.05
C ASP A 302 -6.69 24.05 -2.03
N ILE A 303 -5.37 24.18 -1.93
CA ILE A 303 -4.57 23.48 -0.94
C ILE A 303 -4.63 24.30 0.33
N THR A 304 -5.47 23.89 1.26
CA THR A 304 -5.45 24.46 2.59
C THR A 304 -4.33 23.81 3.40
N LEU A 305 -3.13 24.40 3.34
CA LEU A 305 -2.08 24.10 4.29
C LEU A 305 -2.50 24.69 5.64
N GLU A 306 -3.08 23.91 6.52
CA GLU A 306 -3.18 24.30 7.92
C GLU A 306 -1.76 24.36 8.48
N ALA A 307 -1.22 25.58 8.60
CA ALA A 307 0.04 25.82 9.30
C ALA A 307 -0.17 25.39 10.76
N GLN A 308 0.24 24.17 11.09
CA GLN A 308 0.48 23.86 12.49
C GLN A 308 1.50 24.89 13.01
N PRO A 309 1.31 25.45 14.21
CA PRO A 309 2.30 26.34 14.78
C PRO A 309 3.62 25.59 14.79
N ALA A 310 4.65 26.22 14.16
CA ALA A 310 5.98 25.65 14.08
C ALA A 310 6.36 25.06 15.44
N VAL A 311 6.52 23.74 15.51
CA VAL A 311 6.88 23.08 16.76
C VAL A 311 8.27 23.59 17.09
N SER A 312 8.35 24.50 18.06
CA SER A 312 9.63 25.05 18.51
C SER A 312 10.43 23.90 19.08
N ILE A 313 11.73 23.83 18.71
CA ILE A 313 12.66 22.84 19.30
C ILE A 313 12.60 22.90 20.84
N ASP A 314 12.27 24.06 21.40
CA ASP A 314 12.12 24.28 22.84
C ASP A 314 10.91 23.54 23.43
N SER A 315 9.88 23.24 22.64
CA SER A 315 8.74 22.43 23.06
C SER A 315 9.00 20.92 23.02
N ILE A 316 9.91 20.48 22.12
CA ILE A 316 10.32 19.08 22.00
C ILE A 316 11.46 18.78 22.98
N MET A 317 12.39 19.74 23.17
CA MET A 317 13.55 19.61 24.03
C MET A 317 13.59 20.83 24.98
N PRO A 318 12.90 20.80 26.11
CA PRO A 318 12.99 21.86 27.11
C PRO A 318 14.43 22.02 27.62
N GLU A 319 14.73 23.11 28.30
CA GLU A 319 16.08 23.34 28.84
C GLU A 319 16.50 22.25 29.82
N CYS A 320 17.79 21.87 29.80
CA CYS A 320 18.34 20.87 30.71
C CYS A 320 18.28 21.39 32.15
N ASP A 321 17.65 20.62 33.03
CA ASP A 321 17.59 20.95 34.45
C ASP A 321 18.96 20.55 35.14
N THR A 322 19.76 21.55 35.44
CA THR A 322 21.06 21.36 36.11
C THR A 322 20.92 21.00 37.59
N SER A 323 19.73 21.01 38.14
CA SER A 323 19.47 20.53 39.51
C SER A 323 19.43 19.01 39.63
N THR A 324 19.17 18.33 38.51
CA THR A 324 18.99 16.86 38.43
C THR A 324 20.01 16.16 37.57
N ASN A 325 20.75 16.89 36.71
CA ASN A 325 21.70 16.35 35.72
C ASN A 325 23.09 16.96 35.92
N SER A 326 24.13 16.18 35.55
CA SER A 326 25.50 16.67 35.58
C SER A 326 25.74 17.77 34.51
N ASP A 327 26.72 18.65 34.74
CA ASP A 327 27.13 19.68 33.77
C ASP A 327 27.56 19.05 32.42
N GLU A 328 28.14 17.84 32.45
CA GLU A 328 28.55 17.09 31.25
C GLU A 328 27.33 16.62 30.44
N ASP A 329 26.32 16.11 31.12
CA ASP A 329 25.09 15.66 30.47
C ASP A 329 24.29 16.85 29.88
N CYS A 330 24.26 17.97 30.59
CA CYS A 330 23.62 19.19 30.09
C CYS A 330 24.37 19.80 28.89
N ASN A 331 25.67 19.66 28.83
CA ASN A 331 26.46 20.10 27.66
C ASN A 331 26.18 19.20 26.42
N LYS A 332 26.11 17.89 26.60
CA LYS A 332 25.69 16.95 25.53
C LYS A 332 24.28 17.26 25.04
N TYR A 333 23.37 17.52 25.97
CA TYR A 333 22.00 17.88 25.67
C TYR A 333 21.89 19.17 24.83
N LYS A 334 22.63 20.23 25.22
CA LYS A 334 22.73 21.48 24.48
C LYS A 334 23.31 21.30 23.07
N ALA A 335 24.30 20.42 22.91
CA ALA A 335 24.87 20.12 21.60
C ALA A 335 23.87 19.43 20.69
N ILE A 336 23.10 18.45 21.21
CA ILE A 336 22.05 17.77 20.48
C ILE A 336 20.93 18.75 20.08
N LYS A 337 20.47 19.59 21.00
CA LYS A 337 19.46 20.61 20.75
C LYS A 337 19.91 21.59 19.67
N GLN A 338 21.18 22.02 19.69
CA GLN A 338 21.75 22.91 18.67
C GLN A 338 21.87 22.22 17.31
N TYR A 339 22.23 20.95 17.27
CA TYR A 339 22.27 20.12 16.06
C TYR A 339 20.89 19.99 15.44
N LEU A 340 19.87 19.61 16.22
CA LEU A 340 18.48 19.49 15.78
C LEU A 340 17.89 20.83 15.33
N SER A 341 18.23 21.95 16.01
CA SER A 341 17.80 23.30 15.60
C SER A 341 18.34 23.66 14.22
N ARG A 342 19.58 23.28 13.89
CA ARG A 342 20.17 23.54 12.57
C ARG A 342 19.53 22.66 11.49
N LEU A 343 19.25 21.42 11.81
CA LEU A 343 18.59 20.46 10.92
C LEU A 343 17.16 20.95 10.54
N LEU A 344 16.40 21.42 11.54
CA LEU A 344 15.04 21.93 11.35
C LEU A 344 15.01 23.30 10.64
N LEU A 345 16.08 24.09 10.70
CA LEU A 345 16.15 25.42 10.07
C LEU A 345 16.87 25.41 8.72
N GLY A 346 17.23 24.23 8.17
CA GLY A 346 17.91 24.10 6.87
C GLY A 346 19.33 24.66 6.84
N GLY A 347 20.03 24.69 7.98
CA GLY A 347 21.40 25.17 8.08
C GLY A 347 22.42 24.08 7.75
N GLU A 348 23.55 24.46 7.10
CA GLU A 348 24.65 23.56 6.80
C GLU A 348 25.23 22.94 8.08
N LEU A 349 25.50 21.62 8.02
CA LEU A 349 26.19 20.88 9.08
C LEU A 349 27.68 21.25 9.07
N PRO A 350 28.31 21.46 10.20
CA PRO A 350 29.78 21.59 10.24
C PRO A 350 30.42 20.24 9.93
N GLU A 351 31.52 20.27 9.14
CA GLU A 351 32.39 19.13 8.80
C GLU A 351 32.92 18.39 10.04
#